data_71688e78d59013f876d36cd6b4d816d6
#
_entry.id   71688e78d59013f876d36cd6b4d816d6
#
_cell.length_a   1.000
_cell.length_b   1.000
_cell.length_c   1.000
_cell.angle_alpha   90.00
_cell.angle_beta   90.00
_cell.angle_gamma   90.00
#
_symmetry.space_group_name_H-M   'P 1'
#
loop_
_entity.id
_entity.type
_entity.pdbx_description
1 polymer ?
#
loop_
_entity_poly.entity_id
_entity_poly.type
_entity_poly.pdbx_seq_one_letter_code
_entity_poly.pdbx_strand_id
1 'polypeptide(L)'
;MILNTQRRGATFVVSRQDINGNSAAQSDHPSHVHRCASAFDCEESDSLLFEYLLSSTAREMVKLSILWGVDDNVEGINCYTSGGFHPTHLGDVLSSAKQEYKVLHKLGRGAFSTVWLAQSRTEQFVALKICSAESDSTHEIGIFERLACNSPVPENVVKLLDHFTLRGPNGTHTVLVHDVLGNFSDVVDSAIRPGRKHVRKLCRDITMGLAALHERGIVHGDLHAGNIGIALPTLNNHSYRRVLEYFHQPEATLVLPTTVPENPGALPRYLVSPISVIDYLAAKEKDPPLFDRPLQARIMDLGNAIIADEQTLPACTPAAVCAPEIMFGRVVHPEESGSPSTRASDVWSLACTIYEIVCGASLFHFASPNNNLLGNMATICGEVPDEWRSYWESQERLRDIDISPEVAEAEWKSRLNLMVGPGSMPTEDDMKELFAMLRSMLAIDPARRPSAAEVAKHPWFE
;
A
#
# COMPACT_ATOMS: atom_id res chain seq x y z
N MET A 1 37.86 -5.92 -7.24
CA MET A 1 37.83 -5.26 -8.58
C MET A 1 36.38 -4.76 -8.71
N ILE A 2 36.20 -3.46 -8.59
CA ILE A 2 34.88 -2.83 -8.67
C ILE A 2 34.68 -2.49 -10.16
N LEU A 3 33.75 -3.15 -10.80
CA LEU A 3 33.28 -2.76 -12.13
C LEU A 3 31.97 -1.99 -11.94
N ASN A 4 32.07 -0.68 -12.07
CA ASN A 4 30.90 0.21 -12.04
C ASN A 4 30.50 0.45 -13.50
N THR A 5 29.48 -0.22 -13.97
CA THR A 5 28.88 0.07 -15.27
C THR A 5 27.51 0.73 -15.03
N GLN A 6 27.53 2.05 -14.95
CA GLN A 6 26.30 2.84 -15.05
C GLN A 6 25.80 2.82 -16.50
N ARG A 7 24.92 1.90 -16.80
CA ARG A 7 23.89 2.05 -17.83
C ARG A 7 22.61 1.49 -17.24
N ARG A 8 21.52 2.21 -17.37
CA ARG A 8 20.18 1.86 -16.87
C ARG A 8 19.89 0.37 -17.11
N GLY A 9 19.85 -0.41 -16.04
CA GLY A 9 19.59 -1.86 -16.03
C GLY A 9 20.63 -2.60 -15.18
N ALA A 10 20.19 -3.32 -14.20
CA ALA A 10 20.88 -4.24 -13.28
C ALA A 10 22.29 -3.84 -12.81
N THR A 11 22.44 -3.40 -11.59
CA THR A 11 23.73 -3.14 -10.94
C THR A 11 24.18 -4.39 -10.19
N PHE A 12 25.34 -4.94 -10.55
CA PHE A 12 25.99 -6.03 -9.81
C PHE A 12 27.19 -5.47 -9.04
N VAL A 13 27.29 -5.77 -7.75
CA VAL A 13 28.48 -5.45 -6.95
C VAL A 13 29.13 -6.75 -6.49
N VAL A 14 30.33 -7.03 -6.95
CA VAL A 14 31.15 -8.17 -6.52
C VAL A 14 32.19 -7.65 -5.53
N SER A 15 32.17 -8.07 -4.29
CA SER A 15 33.23 -7.77 -3.32
C SER A 15 34.10 -9.02 -3.10
N ARG A 16 35.40 -8.85 -3.18
CA ARG A 16 36.37 -9.88 -2.83
C ARG A 16 36.83 -9.60 -1.39
N GLN A 17 36.55 -10.50 -0.48
CA GLN A 17 37.22 -10.49 0.83
C GLN A 17 38.49 -11.31 0.75
N ASP A 18 39.60 -10.67 1.03
CA ASP A 18 40.91 -11.37 1.16
C ASP A 18 40.90 -12.22 2.45
N ILE A 19 41.11 -13.52 2.25
CA ILE A 19 41.28 -14.45 3.35
C ILE A 19 42.76 -14.35 3.78
N ASN A 20 43.09 -13.41 4.63
CA ASN A 20 44.26 -13.55 5.49
C ASN A 20 43.95 -12.92 6.86
N GLY A 21 43.84 -13.80 7.83
CA GLY A 21 43.64 -13.44 9.21
C GLY A 21 44.84 -12.73 9.79
N ASN A 22 44.59 -11.66 10.49
CA ASN A 22 45.15 -11.47 11.84
C ASN A 22 44.46 -10.30 12.56
N SER A 23 44.00 -10.66 13.70
CA SER A 23 43.81 -9.98 14.96
C SER A 23 43.97 -8.45 15.06
N ALA A 24 43.05 -7.93 15.79
CA ALA A 24 43.15 -7.06 16.96
C ALA A 24 42.68 -5.61 16.82
N ALA A 25 41.88 -5.33 17.79
CA ALA A 25 41.67 -4.13 18.57
C ALA A 25 40.45 -3.24 18.26
N GLN A 26 39.44 -3.45 19.05
CA GLN A 26 38.78 -2.52 20.01
C GLN A 26 38.61 -1.06 19.60
N SER A 27 37.36 -0.60 19.48
CA SER A 27 36.77 0.46 20.33
C SER A 27 35.30 0.66 20.01
N ASP A 28 34.43 0.34 20.91
CA ASP A 28 33.38 1.10 21.64
C ASP A 28 32.66 2.22 20.87
N HIS A 29 31.38 2.18 20.63
CA HIS A 29 30.17 2.32 21.39
C HIS A 29 28.92 2.37 20.52
N PRO A 30 27.76 2.04 21.04
CA PRO A 30 26.61 1.62 20.26
C PRO A 30 25.59 2.74 20.04
N SER A 31 25.00 2.80 18.88
CA SER A 31 23.73 3.50 18.69
C SER A 31 22.60 2.48 18.56
N HIS A 32 21.77 2.43 19.58
CA HIS A 32 20.54 1.64 19.62
C HIS A 32 19.57 2.07 18.52
N VAL A 33 19.35 1.20 17.58
CA VAL A 33 18.14 1.23 16.75
C VAL A 33 17.24 0.11 17.26
N HIS A 34 16.17 0.48 17.94
CA HIS A 34 15.14 -0.45 18.37
C HIS A 34 14.34 -0.94 17.14
N ARG A 35 14.40 -2.23 16.93
CA ARG A 35 13.59 -2.97 15.96
C ARG A 35 12.13 -2.98 16.39
N CYS A 36 11.23 -2.60 15.50
CA CYS A 36 9.84 -3.07 15.56
C CYS A 36 9.80 -4.50 15.05
N ALA A 37 9.53 -5.43 15.93
CA ALA A 37 9.22 -6.81 15.57
C ALA A 37 7.79 -6.85 15.03
N SER A 38 7.66 -7.02 13.73
CA SER A 38 6.49 -7.63 13.13
C SER A 38 6.99 -8.65 12.12
N ALA A 39 6.85 -9.89 12.53
CA ALA A 39 6.89 -11.12 11.77
C ALA A 39 7.93 -11.23 10.63
N PHE A 40 8.87 -12.13 10.84
CA PHE A 40 9.89 -12.67 9.95
C PHE A 40 11.24 -11.94 9.95
N ASP A 41 12.13 -12.50 10.77
CA ASP A 41 13.57 -12.25 10.71
C ASP A 41 14.13 -12.61 9.34
N CYS A 42 14.53 -11.60 8.58
CA CYS A 42 15.16 -11.73 7.27
C CYS A 42 16.69 -11.83 7.32
N GLU A 43 17.32 -11.97 8.48
CA GLU A 43 18.80 -11.91 8.56
C GLU A 43 19.53 -13.22 8.21
N GLU A 44 18.86 -14.35 8.12
CA GLU A 44 19.52 -15.63 7.75
C GLU A 44 19.47 -15.97 6.24
N SER A 45 18.64 -15.31 5.44
CA SER A 45 18.48 -15.65 4.03
C SER A 45 19.50 -14.99 3.11
N ASP A 46 20.19 -13.93 3.55
CA ASP A 46 21.18 -13.21 2.72
C ASP A 46 22.48 -14.00 2.46
N SER A 47 22.73 -15.05 3.22
CA SER A 47 23.93 -15.87 3.05
C SER A 47 23.79 -17.01 2.04
N LEU A 48 22.59 -17.29 1.57
CA LEU A 48 22.29 -18.54 0.85
C LEU A 48 22.28 -18.45 -0.68
N LEU A 49 22.33 -17.30 -1.29
CA LEU A 49 22.12 -17.19 -2.75
C LEU A 49 23.38 -17.37 -3.61
N PHE A 50 24.54 -17.58 -3.01
CA PHE A 50 25.79 -17.43 -3.73
C PHE A 50 26.59 -18.66 -4.08
N GLU A 51 26.38 -19.77 -3.41
CA GLU A 51 27.21 -20.96 -3.60
C GLU A 51 26.93 -21.73 -4.89
N TYR A 52 25.89 -21.41 -5.63
CA TYR A 52 25.48 -22.18 -6.83
C TYR A 52 26.21 -21.79 -8.13
N LEU A 53 26.81 -20.61 -8.19
CA LEU A 53 27.49 -20.14 -9.42
C LEU A 53 28.84 -20.75 -9.67
N LEU A 54 29.38 -21.47 -8.72
CA LEU A 54 30.66 -22.16 -8.89
C LEU A 54 30.43 -23.66 -8.92
N SER A 55 30.45 -24.18 -10.14
CA SER A 55 30.38 -25.61 -10.35
C SER A 55 31.33 -26.38 -9.43
N SER A 56 30.99 -27.62 -9.13
CA SER A 56 31.67 -28.58 -8.26
C SER A 56 33.17 -28.77 -8.46
N THR A 57 33.83 -27.98 -9.29
CA THR A 57 35.27 -28.07 -9.61
C THR A 57 36.08 -26.85 -9.16
N ALA A 58 35.48 -25.79 -8.64
CA ALA A 58 36.21 -24.64 -8.13
C ALA A 58 35.99 -24.49 -6.61
N ARG A 59 36.97 -24.88 -5.82
CA ARG A 59 36.97 -24.78 -4.34
C ARG A 59 37.25 -23.37 -3.81
N GLU A 60 36.96 -22.34 -4.53
CA GLU A 60 36.95 -20.97 -4.02
C GLU A 60 35.50 -20.47 -3.99
N MET A 61 34.92 -20.41 -2.80
CA MET A 61 33.58 -19.87 -2.59
C MET A 61 33.59 -18.36 -2.85
N VAL A 62 32.99 -17.96 -3.92
CA VAL A 62 32.61 -16.56 -4.13
C VAL A 62 31.24 -16.37 -3.46
N LYS A 63 31.15 -15.61 -2.38
CA LYS A 63 29.89 -15.12 -1.84
C LYS A 63 29.35 -14.03 -2.73
N LEU A 64 28.27 -14.26 -3.45
CA LEU A 64 27.43 -13.24 -4.04
C LEU A 64 26.48 -12.72 -2.95
N SER A 65 26.74 -11.58 -2.44
CA SER A 65 25.70 -10.82 -1.77
C SER A 65 24.82 -10.23 -2.86
N ILE A 66 23.62 -10.76 -3.06
CA ILE A 66 22.60 -9.97 -3.71
C ILE A 66 22.31 -8.85 -2.72
N LEU A 67 22.73 -7.65 -3.08
CA LEU A 67 22.33 -6.45 -2.35
C LEU A 67 20.84 -6.26 -2.59
N TRP A 68 20.03 -6.82 -1.70
CA TRP A 68 18.69 -6.37 -1.45
C TRP A 68 18.81 -4.91 -0.99
N GLY A 69 18.43 -3.98 -1.76
CA GLY A 69 18.55 -2.57 -1.39
C GLY A 69 18.64 -1.64 -2.58
N VAL A 70 18.54 -2.19 -3.80
CA VAL A 70 18.51 -1.37 -5.01
C VAL A 70 17.08 -1.10 -5.46
N ASP A 71 16.12 -1.93 -5.04
CA ASP A 71 14.70 -1.72 -5.32
C ASP A 71 13.83 -2.30 -4.20
N ASP A 72 13.40 -1.47 -3.28
CA ASP A 72 12.44 -1.81 -2.23
C ASP A 72 11.04 -2.21 -2.79
N ASN A 73 10.88 -2.13 -4.11
CA ASN A 73 9.62 -2.38 -4.79
C ASN A 73 9.44 -3.84 -5.25
N VAL A 74 10.46 -4.71 -5.15
CA VAL A 74 10.31 -6.15 -5.43
C VAL A 74 10.02 -6.92 -4.14
N GLU A 75 9.29 -8.00 -4.26
CA GLU A 75 9.00 -8.91 -3.14
C GLU A 75 10.24 -9.70 -2.71
N GLY A 76 10.27 -10.07 -1.43
CA GLY A 76 11.30 -10.94 -0.89
C GLY A 76 11.23 -12.34 -1.50
N ILE A 77 12.38 -12.94 -1.82
CA ILE A 77 12.44 -14.29 -2.38
C ILE A 77 11.87 -15.35 -1.41
N ASN A 78 11.95 -15.09 -0.11
CA ASN A 78 11.37 -15.91 0.93
C ASN A 78 9.83 -15.98 0.91
N CYS A 79 9.17 -15.09 0.16
CA CYS A 79 7.73 -15.18 -0.08
C CYS A 79 7.35 -16.33 -1.04
N TYR A 80 8.33 -16.93 -1.74
CA TYR A 80 8.12 -18.00 -2.70
C TYR A 80 8.38 -19.40 -2.07
N THR A 81 7.61 -19.68 -1.05
CA THR A 81 7.61 -20.95 -0.33
C THR A 81 6.27 -21.67 -0.52
N SER A 82 6.16 -22.90 -0.01
CA SER A 82 4.86 -23.59 0.08
C SER A 82 3.88 -22.72 0.87
N GLY A 83 2.69 -22.46 0.32
CA GLY A 83 1.71 -21.54 0.87
C GLY A 83 1.90 -20.07 0.44
N GLY A 84 3.09 -19.69 0.00
CA GLY A 84 3.45 -18.34 -0.37
C GLY A 84 3.03 -17.93 -1.79
N PHE A 85 3.85 -17.10 -2.46
CA PHE A 85 3.54 -16.54 -3.77
C PHE A 85 3.72 -17.53 -4.92
N HIS A 86 2.94 -17.34 -5.97
CA HIS A 86 3.10 -18.07 -7.23
C HIS A 86 4.27 -17.48 -8.05
N PRO A 87 5.21 -18.32 -8.54
CA PRO A 87 6.29 -17.85 -9.40
C PRO A 87 5.77 -17.52 -10.81
N THR A 88 5.43 -16.27 -11.02
CA THR A 88 4.88 -15.74 -12.28
C THR A 88 5.95 -15.08 -13.11
N HIS A 89 5.95 -15.31 -14.43
CA HIS A 89 6.92 -14.75 -15.37
C HIS A 89 6.25 -13.92 -16.46
N LEU A 90 7.02 -13.03 -17.06
CA LEU A 90 6.56 -12.28 -18.23
C LEU A 90 6.29 -13.22 -19.40
N GLY A 91 5.15 -13.06 -20.02
CA GLY A 91 4.70 -13.91 -21.13
C GLY A 91 3.92 -15.14 -20.71
N ASP A 92 3.82 -15.46 -19.41
CA ASP A 92 2.96 -16.54 -18.93
C ASP A 92 1.50 -16.31 -19.36
N VAL A 93 0.80 -17.39 -19.68
CA VAL A 93 -0.61 -17.36 -20.04
C VAL A 93 -1.40 -18.09 -18.95
N LEU A 94 -2.23 -17.34 -18.25
CA LEU A 94 -3.08 -17.86 -17.19
C LEU A 94 -4.51 -18.00 -17.74
N SER A 95 -5.17 -19.12 -17.45
CA SER A 95 -6.47 -19.44 -18.01
C SER A 95 -7.55 -19.51 -16.95
N SER A 96 -8.64 -18.78 -17.17
CA SER A 96 -9.90 -18.95 -16.45
C SER A 96 -10.88 -19.80 -17.26
N ALA A 97 -12.04 -20.09 -16.68
CA ALA A 97 -13.14 -20.71 -17.43
C ALA A 97 -13.70 -19.80 -18.54
N LYS A 98 -13.48 -18.48 -18.46
CA LYS A 98 -14.00 -17.49 -19.42
C LYS A 98 -13.02 -17.21 -20.54
N GLN A 99 -11.73 -17.02 -20.22
CA GLN A 99 -10.71 -16.62 -21.20
C GLN A 99 -9.28 -16.79 -20.67
N GLU A 100 -8.32 -16.49 -21.53
CA GLU A 100 -6.90 -16.48 -21.23
C GLU A 100 -6.40 -15.05 -20.99
N TYR A 101 -5.37 -14.94 -20.13
CA TYR A 101 -4.73 -13.70 -19.76
C TYR A 101 -3.22 -13.84 -19.93
N LYS A 102 -2.62 -13.07 -20.82
CA LYS A 102 -1.18 -13.05 -21.04
C LYS A 102 -0.53 -12.02 -20.13
N VAL A 103 0.36 -12.45 -19.26
CA VAL A 103 1.14 -11.59 -18.36
C VAL A 103 2.10 -10.73 -19.18
N LEU A 104 2.01 -9.41 -19.03
CA LEU A 104 2.81 -8.43 -19.76
C LEU A 104 3.91 -7.80 -18.89
N HIS A 105 3.57 -7.35 -17.68
CA HIS A 105 4.51 -6.73 -16.76
C HIS A 105 3.97 -6.75 -15.33
N LYS A 106 4.83 -6.43 -14.36
CA LYS A 106 4.41 -6.28 -12.96
C LYS A 106 3.86 -4.88 -12.72
N LEU A 107 2.75 -4.78 -11.99
CA LEU A 107 2.14 -3.53 -11.53
C LEU A 107 2.49 -3.22 -10.08
N GLY A 108 2.68 -4.24 -9.26
CA GLY A 108 2.96 -4.05 -7.84
C GLY A 108 2.98 -5.34 -7.04
N ARG A 109 3.08 -5.18 -5.74
CA ARG A 109 3.00 -6.26 -4.75
C ARG A 109 2.29 -5.77 -3.49
N GLY A 110 1.70 -6.71 -2.76
CA GLY A 110 1.22 -6.53 -1.41
C GLY A 110 1.85 -7.56 -0.46
N ALA A 111 1.45 -7.56 0.81
CA ALA A 111 1.91 -8.55 1.78
C ALA A 111 1.50 -9.98 1.39
N PHE A 112 0.34 -10.14 0.74
CA PHE A 112 -0.27 -11.44 0.44
C PHE A 112 -0.56 -11.65 -1.05
N SER A 113 -0.01 -10.81 -1.94
CA SER A 113 -0.27 -10.92 -3.38
C SER A 113 0.79 -10.25 -4.23
N THR A 114 0.88 -10.67 -5.48
CA THR A 114 1.56 -9.96 -6.56
C THR A 114 0.54 -9.50 -7.59
N VAL A 115 0.75 -8.30 -8.18
CA VAL A 115 -0.19 -7.70 -9.13
C VAL A 115 0.51 -7.53 -10.48
N TRP A 116 -0.12 -8.03 -11.54
CA TRP A 116 0.44 -8.08 -12.88
C TRP A 116 -0.46 -7.40 -13.91
N LEU A 117 0.13 -6.59 -14.79
CA LEU A 117 -0.51 -6.13 -16.00
C LEU A 117 -0.62 -7.32 -16.95
N ALA A 118 -1.80 -7.59 -17.43
CA ALA A 118 -2.04 -8.65 -18.40
C ALA A 118 -2.94 -8.16 -19.54
N GLN A 119 -2.91 -8.91 -20.63
CA GLN A 119 -3.82 -8.72 -21.75
C GLN A 119 -4.78 -9.90 -21.84
N SER A 120 -6.08 -9.60 -21.88
CA SER A 120 -7.11 -10.59 -22.11
C SER A 120 -7.14 -11.04 -23.57
N ARG A 121 -7.86 -12.13 -23.85
CA ARG A 121 -8.05 -12.62 -25.24
C ARG A 121 -8.76 -11.60 -26.14
N THR A 122 -9.54 -10.69 -25.57
CA THR A 122 -10.19 -9.57 -26.29
C THR A 122 -9.31 -8.32 -26.39
N GLU A 123 -8.01 -8.47 -26.16
CA GLU A 123 -6.99 -7.42 -26.23
C GLU A 123 -7.15 -6.29 -25.17
N GLN A 124 -8.00 -6.47 -24.16
CA GLN A 124 -8.17 -5.51 -23.08
C GLN A 124 -7.07 -5.69 -22.04
N PHE A 125 -6.54 -4.58 -21.51
CA PHE A 125 -5.65 -4.61 -20.37
C PHE A 125 -6.44 -4.87 -19.09
N VAL A 126 -5.90 -5.74 -18.26
CA VAL A 126 -6.43 -6.10 -16.94
C VAL A 126 -5.31 -6.20 -15.92
N ALA A 127 -5.64 -6.04 -14.65
CA ALA A 127 -4.76 -6.30 -13.53
C ALA A 127 -5.08 -7.69 -12.95
N LEU A 128 -4.07 -8.55 -12.84
CA LEU A 128 -4.18 -9.87 -12.20
C LEU A 128 -3.58 -9.77 -10.79
N LYS A 129 -4.41 -9.80 -9.75
CA LYS A 129 -3.98 -9.95 -8.35
C LYS A 129 -3.88 -11.44 -8.07
N ILE A 130 -2.64 -11.97 -7.98
CA ILE A 130 -2.37 -13.38 -7.68
C ILE A 130 -2.09 -13.47 -6.19
N CYS A 131 -3.02 -14.03 -5.44
CA CYS A 131 -2.94 -14.16 -4.00
C CYS A 131 -1.97 -15.27 -3.58
N SER A 132 -1.33 -15.17 -2.42
CA SER A 132 -0.57 -16.27 -1.81
C SER A 132 -1.49 -17.48 -1.59
N ALA A 133 -0.92 -18.68 -1.60
CA ALA A 133 -1.73 -19.89 -1.50
C ALA A 133 -2.36 -20.07 -0.09
N GLU A 134 -1.77 -19.45 0.94
CA GLU A 134 -2.34 -19.43 2.30
C GLU A 134 -3.44 -18.39 2.48
N SER A 135 -3.57 -17.43 1.56
CA SER A 135 -4.56 -16.36 1.66
C SER A 135 -5.96 -16.89 1.37
N ASP A 136 -6.88 -16.70 2.31
CA ASP A 136 -8.30 -17.00 2.08
C ASP A 136 -8.95 -15.85 1.29
N SER A 137 -8.89 -15.95 -0.03
CA SER A 137 -9.50 -14.98 -0.92
C SER A 137 -11.01 -15.19 -1.14
N THR A 138 -11.62 -16.22 -0.55
CA THR A 138 -13.07 -16.47 -0.66
C THR A 138 -13.85 -15.35 -0.02
N HIS A 139 -13.31 -14.78 1.06
CA HIS A 139 -13.87 -13.62 1.73
C HIS A 139 -13.92 -12.40 0.81
N GLU A 140 -12.81 -12.04 0.16
CA GLU A 140 -12.74 -10.90 -0.77
C GLU A 140 -13.71 -11.07 -1.95
N ILE A 141 -13.81 -12.29 -2.49
CA ILE A 141 -14.78 -12.62 -3.56
C ILE A 141 -16.21 -12.38 -3.06
N GLY A 142 -16.55 -12.86 -1.85
CA GLY A 142 -17.87 -12.66 -1.25
C GLY A 142 -18.23 -11.17 -1.07
N ILE A 143 -17.26 -10.32 -0.72
CA ILE A 143 -17.44 -8.87 -0.66
C ILE A 143 -17.78 -8.30 -2.05
N PHE A 144 -17.07 -8.71 -3.12
CA PHE A 144 -17.38 -8.27 -4.48
C PHE A 144 -18.74 -8.78 -4.98
N GLU A 145 -19.13 -9.99 -4.64
CA GLU A 145 -20.47 -10.54 -4.96
C GLU A 145 -21.55 -9.73 -4.27
N ARG A 146 -21.38 -9.39 -3.00
CA ARG A 146 -22.29 -8.51 -2.27
C ARG A 146 -22.36 -7.12 -2.89
N LEU A 147 -21.23 -6.55 -3.30
CA LEU A 147 -21.19 -5.25 -3.99
C LEU A 147 -21.99 -5.25 -5.29
N ALA A 148 -21.95 -6.36 -6.04
CA ALA A 148 -22.66 -6.52 -7.30
C ALA A 148 -24.12 -6.92 -7.12
N CYS A 149 -24.54 -7.29 -5.90
CA CYS A 149 -25.90 -7.73 -5.61
C CYS A 149 -26.90 -6.57 -5.75
N ASN A 150 -27.94 -6.78 -6.57
CA ASN A 150 -29.07 -5.87 -6.75
C ASN A 150 -28.77 -4.47 -7.32
N SER A 151 -27.52 -4.11 -7.57
CA SER A 151 -27.17 -2.82 -8.18
C SER A 151 -25.78 -2.86 -8.82
N PRO A 152 -25.51 -2.00 -9.82
CA PRO A 152 -24.18 -1.90 -10.40
C PRO A 152 -23.13 -1.56 -9.34
N VAL A 153 -21.92 -2.11 -9.48
CA VAL A 153 -20.78 -1.74 -8.64
C VAL A 153 -20.53 -0.24 -8.76
N PRO A 154 -20.36 0.49 -7.64
CA PRO A 154 -20.11 1.92 -7.67
C PRO A 154 -18.88 2.28 -8.53
N GLU A 155 -18.94 3.39 -9.24
CA GLU A 155 -17.85 3.81 -10.14
C GLU A 155 -16.56 4.13 -9.40
N ASN A 156 -16.67 4.52 -8.12
CA ASN A 156 -15.55 4.87 -7.25
C ASN A 156 -14.98 3.68 -6.45
N VAL A 157 -15.36 2.46 -6.81
CA VAL A 157 -14.83 1.22 -6.26
C VAL A 157 -14.27 0.37 -7.40
N VAL A 158 -13.17 -0.34 -7.16
CA VAL A 158 -12.59 -1.27 -8.12
C VAL A 158 -13.59 -2.36 -8.48
N LYS A 159 -13.56 -2.83 -9.75
CA LYS A 159 -14.45 -3.88 -10.22
C LYS A 159 -13.73 -5.21 -10.29
N LEU A 160 -14.38 -6.26 -9.83
CA LEU A 160 -13.96 -7.64 -10.10
C LEU A 160 -14.55 -8.06 -11.47
N LEU A 161 -13.68 -8.27 -12.46
CA LEU A 161 -14.07 -8.66 -13.82
C LEU A 161 -14.17 -10.17 -13.97
N ASP A 162 -13.27 -10.90 -13.29
CA ASP A 162 -13.20 -12.35 -13.29
C ASP A 162 -12.44 -12.83 -12.06
N HIS A 163 -12.58 -14.10 -11.71
CA HIS A 163 -11.71 -14.77 -10.76
C HIS A 163 -11.58 -16.25 -11.11
N PHE A 164 -10.45 -16.83 -10.76
CA PHE A 164 -10.18 -18.24 -11.01
C PHE A 164 -9.09 -18.77 -10.10
N THR A 165 -8.94 -20.08 -10.09
CA THR A 165 -7.94 -20.79 -9.31
C THR A 165 -6.76 -21.16 -10.19
N LEU A 166 -5.54 -20.85 -9.74
CA LEU A 166 -4.27 -21.18 -10.36
C LEU A 166 -3.53 -22.20 -9.48
N ARG A 167 -3.27 -23.39 -10.02
CA ARG A 167 -2.44 -24.39 -9.36
C ARG A 167 -0.99 -24.21 -9.73
N GLY A 168 -0.13 -24.11 -8.74
CA GLY A 168 1.29 -23.87 -8.92
C GLY A 168 2.15 -24.70 -7.96
N PRO A 169 3.47 -24.58 -8.05
CA PRO A 169 4.39 -25.33 -7.23
C PRO A 169 4.30 -24.99 -5.73
N ASN A 170 3.87 -23.75 -5.41
CA ASN A 170 3.75 -23.28 -4.02
C ASN A 170 2.34 -23.47 -3.44
N GLY A 171 1.40 -24.00 -4.21
CA GLY A 171 0.06 -24.29 -3.76
C GLY A 171 -1.02 -23.92 -4.76
N THR A 172 -2.20 -23.65 -4.23
CA THR A 172 -3.37 -23.27 -5.00
C THR A 172 -3.69 -21.79 -4.72
N HIS A 173 -3.60 -20.98 -5.75
CA HIS A 173 -3.70 -19.52 -5.65
C HIS A 173 -5.02 -19.04 -6.23
N THR A 174 -5.66 -18.08 -5.59
CA THR A 174 -6.77 -17.34 -6.19
C THR A 174 -6.20 -16.20 -7.03
N VAL A 175 -6.70 -16.06 -8.24
CA VAL A 175 -6.41 -14.93 -9.12
C VAL A 175 -7.68 -14.09 -9.24
N LEU A 176 -7.58 -12.82 -8.85
CA LEU A 176 -8.63 -11.82 -9.03
C LEU A 176 -8.25 -10.93 -10.20
N VAL A 177 -9.20 -10.75 -11.13
CA VAL A 177 -9.00 -9.94 -12.33
C VAL A 177 -9.75 -8.64 -12.17
N HIS A 178 -9.03 -7.53 -12.26
CA HIS A 178 -9.57 -6.18 -12.07
C HIS A 178 -9.30 -5.28 -13.27
N ASP A 179 -9.96 -4.11 -13.29
CA ASP A 179 -9.55 -3.00 -14.13
C ASP A 179 -8.09 -2.62 -13.80
N VAL A 180 -7.34 -2.15 -14.78
CA VAL A 180 -6.03 -1.55 -14.50
C VAL A 180 -6.25 -0.17 -13.88
N LEU A 181 -5.75 0.00 -12.67
CA LEU A 181 -5.70 1.28 -11.97
C LEU A 181 -4.23 1.71 -11.86
N GLY A 182 -3.98 3.00 -11.99
CA GLY A 182 -2.68 3.57 -11.65
C GLY A 182 -2.57 3.78 -10.14
N ASN A 183 -1.38 3.62 -9.57
CA ASN A 183 -1.17 3.86 -8.16
C ASN A 183 -1.32 5.35 -7.85
N PHE A 184 -1.96 5.67 -6.75
CA PHE A 184 -2.09 7.07 -6.33
C PHE A 184 -0.72 7.70 -6.01
N SER A 185 0.22 6.94 -5.44
CA SER A 185 1.59 7.39 -5.20
C SER A 185 2.27 7.93 -6.46
N ASP A 186 2.07 7.26 -7.61
CA ASP A 186 2.66 7.70 -8.88
C ASP A 186 2.17 9.11 -9.28
N VAL A 187 0.95 9.48 -8.87
CA VAL A 187 0.38 10.82 -9.09
C VAL A 187 1.00 11.86 -8.17
N VAL A 188 1.26 11.50 -6.92
CA VAL A 188 1.86 12.39 -5.90
C VAL A 188 3.34 12.62 -6.18
N ASP A 189 4.05 11.56 -6.56
CA ASP A 189 5.51 11.58 -6.83
C ASP A 189 5.84 12.14 -8.21
N SER A 190 4.84 12.26 -9.08
CA SER A 190 5.00 12.86 -10.40
C SER A 190 5.48 14.30 -10.29
N ALA A 191 6.48 14.66 -11.12
CA ALA A 191 6.93 16.05 -11.26
C ALA A 191 5.81 17.01 -11.72
N ILE A 192 4.73 16.46 -12.27
CA ILE A 192 3.53 17.17 -12.73
C ILE A 192 2.38 16.75 -11.83
N ARG A 193 2.20 17.47 -10.72
CA ARG A 193 1.08 17.21 -9.80
C ARG A 193 -0.25 17.65 -10.43
N PRO A 194 -1.34 16.91 -10.20
CA PRO A 194 -2.68 17.36 -10.61
C PRO A 194 -3.00 18.72 -10.01
N GLY A 195 -3.64 19.56 -10.79
CA GLY A 195 -4.15 20.84 -10.28
C GLY A 195 -5.15 20.62 -9.14
N ARG A 196 -5.23 21.58 -8.22
CA ARG A 196 -6.05 21.54 -7.00
C ARG A 196 -7.48 21.06 -7.21
N LYS A 197 -8.15 21.54 -8.26
CA LYS A 197 -9.51 21.09 -8.60
C LYS A 197 -9.59 19.58 -8.81
N HIS A 198 -8.56 18.99 -9.38
CA HIS A 198 -8.49 17.53 -9.57
C HIS A 198 -8.21 16.78 -8.27
N VAL A 199 -7.34 17.32 -7.41
CA VAL A 199 -7.09 16.75 -6.07
C VAL A 199 -8.38 16.72 -5.24
N ARG A 200 -9.14 17.83 -5.23
CA ARG A 200 -10.42 17.93 -4.53
C ARG A 200 -11.42 16.91 -5.08
N LYS A 201 -11.50 16.79 -6.42
CA LYS A 201 -12.35 15.77 -7.06
C LYS A 201 -11.94 14.35 -6.66
N LEU A 202 -10.65 14.05 -6.62
CA LEU A 202 -10.16 12.73 -6.19
C LEU A 202 -10.58 12.43 -4.75
N CYS A 203 -10.43 13.39 -3.82
CA CYS A 203 -10.90 13.24 -2.44
C CYS A 203 -12.41 13.02 -2.36
N ARG A 204 -13.19 13.74 -3.19
CA ARG A 204 -14.65 13.51 -3.31
C ARG A 204 -14.96 12.11 -3.81
N ASP A 205 -14.27 11.65 -4.85
CA ASP A 205 -14.46 10.31 -5.43
C ASP A 205 -14.23 9.22 -4.38
N ILE A 206 -13.16 9.32 -3.58
CA ILE A 206 -12.84 8.40 -2.49
C ILE A 206 -13.96 8.42 -1.44
N THR A 207 -14.38 9.61 -1.03
CA THR A 207 -15.47 9.77 -0.04
C THR A 207 -16.78 9.16 -0.53
N MET A 208 -17.13 9.36 -1.81
CA MET A 208 -18.31 8.75 -2.42
C MET A 208 -18.19 7.23 -2.54
N GLY A 209 -17.00 6.73 -2.87
CA GLY A 209 -16.72 5.30 -2.89
C GLY A 209 -16.94 4.66 -1.52
N LEU A 210 -16.41 5.28 -0.46
CA LEU A 210 -16.59 4.81 0.91
C LEU A 210 -18.07 4.88 1.35
N ALA A 211 -18.77 5.98 1.04
CA ALA A 211 -20.18 6.10 1.32
C ALA A 211 -21.01 4.99 0.66
N ALA A 212 -20.66 4.65 -0.59
CA ALA A 212 -21.34 3.58 -1.32
C ALA A 212 -21.04 2.16 -0.78
N LEU A 213 -19.84 1.93 -0.22
CA LEU A 213 -19.53 0.70 0.53
C LEU A 213 -20.38 0.63 1.80
N HIS A 214 -20.38 1.71 2.59
CA HIS A 214 -21.13 1.79 3.85
C HIS A 214 -22.64 1.62 3.66
N GLU A 215 -23.20 2.16 2.58
CA GLU A 215 -24.61 1.98 2.20
C GLU A 215 -24.95 0.51 1.96
N ARG A 216 -24.01 -0.27 1.42
CA ARG A 216 -24.17 -1.72 1.19
C ARG A 216 -23.83 -2.58 2.40
N GLY A 217 -23.58 -1.95 3.54
CA GLY A 217 -23.19 -2.63 4.78
C GLY A 217 -21.76 -3.16 4.78
N ILE A 218 -20.88 -2.61 3.93
CA ILE A 218 -19.47 -3.01 3.82
C ILE A 218 -18.61 -1.95 4.50
N VAL A 219 -17.80 -2.36 5.46
CA VAL A 219 -16.73 -1.57 6.08
C VAL A 219 -15.42 -1.95 5.38
N HIS A 220 -14.64 -0.97 4.94
CA HIS A 220 -13.40 -1.23 4.21
C HIS A 220 -12.31 -1.85 5.10
N GLY A 221 -12.12 -1.31 6.30
CA GLY A 221 -11.22 -1.84 7.33
C GLY A 221 -9.73 -1.59 7.11
N ASP A 222 -9.33 -1.09 5.93
CA ASP A 222 -7.92 -0.82 5.59
C ASP A 222 -7.78 0.35 4.61
N LEU A 223 -8.51 1.45 4.84
CA LEU A 223 -8.49 2.59 3.94
C LEU A 223 -7.25 3.47 4.18
N HIS A 224 -6.40 3.60 3.16
CA HIS A 224 -5.22 4.47 3.13
C HIS A 224 -4.84 4.80 1.68
N ALA A 225 -3.92 5.75 1.48
CA ALA A 225 -3.54 6.22 0.14
C ALA A 225 -3.03 5.08 -0.79
N GLY A 226 -2.39 4.05 -0.23
CA GLY A 226 -1.93 2.87 -0.97
C GLY A 226 -3.07 1.99 -1.51
N ASN A 227 -4.29 2.12 -0.96
CA ASN A 227 -5.49 1.41 -1.41
C ASN A 227 -6.41 2.30 -2.26
N ILE A 228 -5.85 3.38 -2.83
CA ILE A 228 -6.53 4.25 -3.80
C ILE A 228 -5.88 4.09 -5.16
N GLY A 229 -6.69 3.76 -6.15
CA GLY A 229 -6.27 3.66 -7.54
C GLY A 229 -6.87 4.77 -8.40
N ILE A 230 -6.18 5.13 -9.47
CA ILE A 230 -6.64 6.09 -10.48
C ILE A 230 -7.12 5.32 -11.71
N ALA A 231 -8.36 5.54 -12.11
CA ALA A 231 -8.93 4.93 -13.31
C ALA A 231 -8.22 5.44 -14.56
N LEU A 232 -7.89 4.51 -15.47
CA LEU A 232 -7.13 4.75 -16.69
C LEU A 232 -7.96 4.37 -17.93
N PRO A 233 -9.08 5.07 -18.22
CA PRO A 233 -10.04 4.66 -19.27
C PRO A 233 -9.44 4.65 -20.68
N THR A 234 -8.39 5.43 -20.90
CA THR A 234 -7.74 5.54 -22.22
C THR A 234 -6.69 4.45 -22.47
N LEU A 235 -6.28 3.71 -21.44
CA LEU A 235 -5.25 2.67 -21.56
C LEU A 235 -5.60 1.65 -22.66
N ASN A 236 -6.85 1.22 -22.75
CA ASN A 236 -7.31 0.28 -23.76
C ASN A 236 -7.34 0.83 -25.21
N ASN A 237 -7.06 2.13 -25.40
CA ASN A 237 -6.86 2.71 -26.72
C ASN A 237 -5.43 2.51 -27.24
N HIS A 238 -4.53 2.00 -26.40
CA HIS A 238 -3.14 1.74 -26.72
C HIS A 238 -2.91 0.25 -27.01
N SER A 239 -2.08 -0.06 -28.00
CA SER A 239 -1.66 -1.45 -28.20
C SER A 239 -0.66 -1.89 -27.14
N TYR A 240 -0.68 -3.17 -26.76
CA TYR A 240 0.25 -3.70 -25.77
C TYR A 240 1.72 -3.53 -26.21
N ARG A 241 2.01 -3.57 -27.52
CA ARG A 241 3.36 -3.34 -28.05
C ARG A 241 3.88 -1.94 -27.69
N ARG A 242 3.05 -0.92 -27.87
CA ARG A 242 3.41 0.47 -27.49
C ARG A 242 3.68 0.62 -25.98
N VAL A 243 2.90 -0.08 -25.17
CA VAL A 243 3.10 -0.08 -23.70
C VAL A 243 4.45 -0.72 -23.36
N LEU A 244 4.71 -1.92 -23.88
CA LEU A 244 5.97 -2.62 -23.63
C LEU A 244 7.19 -1.90 -24.22
N GLU A 245 7.07 -1.31 -25.42
CA GLU A 245 8.15 -0.52 -26.05
C GLU A 245 8.53 0.71 -25.20
N TYR A 246 7.59 1.30 -24.48
CA TYR A 246 7.88 2.43 -23.59
C TYR A 246 8.72 2.03 -22.38
N PHE A 247 8.40 0.90 -21.77
CA PHE A 247 9.14 0.40 -20.62
C PHE A 247 10.46 -0.30 -20.99
N HIS A 248 10.74 -0.48 -22.30
CA HIS A 248 11.94 -1.12 -22.81
C HIS A 248 12.16 -2.53 -22.24
N GLN A 249 13.41 -2.83 -21.81
CA GLN A 249 13.71 -4.07 -21.13
C GLN A 249 13.28 -3.93 -19.64
N PRO A 250 12.53 -4.90 -19.11
CA PRO A 250 12.14 -4.88 -17.70
C PRO A 250 13.38 -4.95 -16.82
N GLU A 251 13.38 -4.15 -15.75
CA GLU A 251 14.37 -4.31 -14.68
C GLU A 251 14.09 -5.63 -13.98
N ALA A 252 15.02 -6.57 -14.11
CA ALA A 252 14.87 -7.92 -13.59
C ALA A 252 16.09 -8.33 -12.77
N THR A 253 15.85 -8.85 -11.57
CA THR A 253 16.84 -9.43 -10.70
C THR A 253 16.81 -10.95 -10.85
N LEU A 254 17.91 -11.57 -11.31
CA LEU A 254 17.99 -13.01 -11.43
C LEU A 254 17.94 -13.69 -10.05
N VAL A 255 17.18 -14.75 -9.95
CA VAL A 255 17.13 -15.59 -8.75
C VAL A 255 18.04 -16.79 -8.94
N LEU A 256 19.08 -16.86 -8.11
CA LEU A 256 20.09 -17.92 -8.15
C LEU A 256 20.08 -18.66 -6.80
N PRO A 257 19.42 -19.83 -6.72
CA PRO A 257 19.39 -20.57 -5.47
C PRO A 257 20.78 -21.13 -5.12
N THR A 258 21.16 -21.04 -3.85
CA THR A 258 22.46 -21.53 -3.36
C THR A 258 22.51 -23.04 -3.19
N THR A 259 21.33 -23.64 -2.98
CA THR A 259 21.15 -25.09 -2.94
C THR A 259 20.08 -25.47 -3.93
N VAL A 260 20.10 -26.69 -4.42
CA VAL A 260 19.02 -27.21 -5.26
C VAL A 260 17.75 -27.21 -4.42
N PRO A 261 16.73 -26.41 -4.74
CA PRO A 261 15.49 -26.42 -3.99
C PRO A 261 14.79 -27.78 -4.14
N GLU A 262 14.10 -28.22 -3.09
CA GLU A 262 13.31 -29.47 -3.13
C GLU A 262 12.28 -29.45 -4.27
N ASN A 263 11.70 -28.27 -4.50
CA ASN A 263 10.84 -28.01 -5.65
C ASN A 263 11.47 -26.90 -6.53
N PRO A 264 12.19 -27.27 -7.61
CA PRO A 264 12.85 -26.28 -8.49
C PRO A 264 11.89 -25.29 -9.14
N GLY A 265 10.61 -25.64 -9.24
CA GLY A 265 9.57 -24.74 -9.77
C GLY A 265 9.04 -23.73 -8.77
N ALA A 266 9.37 -23.86 -7.47
CA ALA A 266 8.84 -23.00 -6.41
C ALA A 266 9.35 -21.56 -6.49
N LEU A 267 10.56 -21.36 -6.97
CA LEU A 267 11.20 -20.05 -7.12
C LEU A 267 10.98 -19.47 -8.52
N PRO A 268 10.73 -18.17 -8.65
CA PRO A 268 10.76 -17.51 -9.95
C PRO A 268 12.20 -17.47 -10.48
N ARG A 269 12.35 -17.47 -11.78
CA ARG A 269 13.69 -17.35 -12.42
C ARG A 269 14.29 -15.97 -12.24
N TYR A 270 13.45 -14.97 -12.07
CA TYR A 270 13.80 -13.58 -11.84
C TYR A 270 12.64 -12.86 -11.15
N LEU A 271 12.96 -11.79 -10.43
CA LEU A 271 12.00 -10.83 -9.90
C LEU A 271 11.98 -9.62 -10.83
N VAL A 272 10.82 -9.00 -11.01
CA VAL A 272 10.63 -7.86 -11.90
C VAL A 272 10.17 -6.66 -11.09
N SER A 273 10.81 -5.51 -11.29
CA SER A 273 10.37 -4.23 -10.73
C SER A 273 9.04 -3.81 -11.33
N PRO A 274 8.12 -3.20 -10.54
CA PRO A 274 6.85 -2.74 -11.05
C PRO A 274 7.01 -1.57 -12.03
N ILE A 275 6.01 -1.39 -12.90
CA ILE A 275 5.90 -0.25 -13.81
C ILE A 275 4.77 0.69 -13.39
N SER A 276 4.96 1.97 -13.66
CA SER A 276 3.90 2.97 -13.55
C SER A 276 3.17 3.16 -14.89
N VAL A 277 1.93 2.66 -14.98
CA VAL A 277 1.10 2.86 -16.17
C VAL A 277 0.66 4.34 -16.28
N ILE A 278 0.59 5.06 -15.17
CA ILE A 278 0.33 6.51 -15.15
C ILE A 278 1.45 7.25 -15.87
N ASP A 279 2.71 6.94 -15.61
CA ASP A 279 3.86 7.57 -16.27
C ASP A 279 3.85 7.33 -17.78
N TYR A 280 3.48 6.10 -18.18
CA TYR A 280 3.29 5.80 -19.58
C TYR A 280 2.24 6.70 -20.23
N LEU A 281 1.04 6.79 -19.66
CA LEU A 281 -0.03 7.62 -20.20
C LEU A 281 0.33 9.10 -20.16
N ALA A 282 0.92 9.60 -19.07
CA ALA A 282 1.40 10.98 -18.96
C ALA A 282 2.46 11.32 -20.01
N ALA A 283 3.31 10.34 -20.37
CA ALA A 283 4.31 10.51 -21.42
C ALA A 283 3.72 10.47 -22.83
N LYS A 284 2.65 9.72 -23.07
CA LYS A 284 2.06 9.51 -24.41
C LYS A 284 0.90 10.43 -24.73
N GLU A 285 0.11 10.82 -23.73
CA GLU A 285 -1.08 11.66 -23.89
C GLU A 285 -0.74 13.12 -23.57
N LYS A 286 -0.56 13.94 -24.61
CA LYS A 286 -0.09 15.32 -24.50
C LYS A 286 -1.17 16.37 -24.79
N ASP A 287 -2.28 16.00 -25.41
CA ASP A 287 -3.33 16.92 -25.83
C ASP A 287 -4.74 16.37 -25.56
N PRO A 288 -5.41 16.81 -24.49
CA PRO A 288 -4.82 17.48 -23.32
C PRO A 288 -3.94 16.52 -22.50
N PRO A 289 -2.96 17.04 -21.73
CA PRO A 289 -2.14 16.22 -20.84
C PRO A 289 -3.00 15.42 -19.84
N LEU A 290 -2.52 14.25 -19.42
CA LEU A 290 -3.26 13.34 -18.51
C LEU A 290 -3.73 14.08 -17.23
N PHE A 291 -2.86 14.85 -16.61
CA PHE A 291 -3.16 15.55 -15.36
C PHE A 291 -3.99 16.84 -15.51
N ASP A 292 -4.25 17.27 -16.74
CA ASP A 292 -5.18 18.37 -17.03
C ASP A 292 -6.62 17.86 -17.24
N ARG A 293 -6.80 16.54 -17.28
CA ARG A 293 -8.10 15.87 -17.36
C ARG A 293 -8.67 15.59 -15.98
N PRO A 294 -9.99 15.49 -15.85
CA PRO A 294 -10.61 15.06 -14.60
C PRO A 294 -10.30 13.57 -14.35
N LEU A 295 -9.30 13.31 -13.50
CA LEU A 295 -8.99 11.96 -13.03
C LEU A 295 -10.15 11.45 -12.14
N GLN A 296 -10.28 10.12 -12.05
CA GLN A 296 -11.27 9.45 -11.20
C GLN A 296 -10.54 8.52 -10.23
N ALA A 297 -10.77 8.72 -8.93
CA ALA A 297 -10.26 7.80 -7.92
C ALA A 297 -11.22 6.63 -7.69
N ARG A 298 -10.64 5.47 -7.37
CA ARG A 298 -11.35 4.26 -6.95
C ARG A 298 -10.72 3.67 -5.71
N ILE A 299 -11.54 3.27 -4.76
CA ILE A 299 -11.12 2.46 -3.63
C ILE A 299 -10.85 1.04 -4.15
N MET A 300 -9.73 0.46 -3.74
CA MET A 300 -9.31 -0.89 -4.13
C MET A 300 -8.89 -1.70 -2.90
N ASP A 301 -8.60 -2.98 -3.10
CA ASP A 301 -8.20 -3.94 -2.07
C ASP A 301 -9.23 -4.12 -0.95
N LEU A 302 -10.23 -4.95 -1.24
CA LEU A 302 -11.30 -5.29 -0.29
C LEU A 302 -11.00 -6.55 0.53
N GLY A 303 -9.73 -6.99 0.57
CA GLY A 303 -9.31 -8.19 1.30
C GLY A 303 -9.53 -8.10 2.81
N ASN A 304 -9.47 -6.89 3.38
CA ASN A 304 -9.73 -6.62 4.80
C ASN A 304 -11.14 -6.05 5.06
N ALA A 305 -11.98 -5.95 4.01
CA ALA A 305 -13.33 -5.43 4.16
C ALA A 305 -14.21 -6.42 4.94
N ILE A 306 -15.12 -5.92 5.75
CA ILE A 306 -16.06 -6.74 6.52
C ILE A 306 -17.49 -6.32 6.24
N ILE A 307 -18.41 -7.28 6.38
CA ILE A 307 -19.83 -6.98 6.36
C ILE A 307 -20.21 -6.50 7.76
N ALA A 308 -20.72 -5.27 7.86
CA ALA A 308 -21.16 -4.72 9.12
C ALA A 308 -22.19 -5.67 9.75
N ASP A 309 -22.01 -5.93 11.04
CA ASP A 309 -22.89 -6.78 11.86
C ASP A 309 -22.75 -8.31 11.62
N GLU A 310 -21.92 -8.79 10.70
CA GLU A 310 -21.78 -10.23 10.42
C GLU A 310 -20.47 -10.86 10.94
N GLN A 311 -19.36 -10.13 11.02
CA GLN A 311 -18.06 -10.68 11.43
C GLN A 311 -17.23 -9.68 12.25
N THR A 312 -16.49 -10.23 13.22
CA THR A 312 -15.52 -9.49 14.04
C THR A 312 -14.10 -9.93 13.69
N LEU A 313 -13.61 -9.56 12.51
CA LEU A 313 -12.18 -9.71 12.20
C LEU A 313 -11.40 -8.56 12.84
N PRO A 314 -10.20 -8.83 13.37
CA PRO A 314 -9.33 -7.77 13.88
C PRO A 314 -9.03 -6.77 12.77
N ALA A 315 -9.01 -5.48 13.11
CA ALA A 315 -8.65 -4.46 12.16
C ALA A 315 -7.18 -4.60 11.73
N CYS A 316 -6.91 -4.53 10.42
CA CYS A 316 -5.57 -4.60 9.83
C CYS A 316 -5.02 -3.21 9.47
N THR A 317 -5.78 -2.15 9.71
CA THR A 317 -5.45 -0.77 9.35
C THR A 317 -4.06 -0.35 9.82
N PRO A 318 -3.21 0.25 8.94
CA PRO A 318 -1.90 0.77 9.30
C PRO A 318 -1.98 1.85 10.39
N ALA A 319 -1.00 1.86 11.29
CA ALA A 319 -0.99 2.73 12.46
C ALA A 319 -1.21 4.23 12.13
N ALA A 320 -0.66 4.71 11.02
CA ALA A 320 -0.76 6.12 10.61
C ALA A 320 -2.20 6.58 10.28
N VAL A 321 -3.08 5.67 9.93
CA VAL A 321 -4.48 5.94 9.57
C VAL A 321 -5.48 5.19 10.46
N CYS A 322 -4.96 4.45 11.47
CA CYS A 322 -5.77 3.66 12.40
C CYS A 322 -6.57 4.58 13.32
N ALA A 323 -7.84 4.25 13.50
CA ALA A 323 -8.70 5.00 14.41
C ALA A 323 -8.27 4.81 15.89
N PRO A 324 -8.44 5.85 16.72
CA PRO A 324 -7.93 5.83 18.10
C PRO A 324 -8.54 4.73 18.98
N GLU A 325 -9.81 4.39 18.81
CA GLU A 325 -10.45 3.28 19.53
C GLU A 325 -9.83 1.92 19.20
N ILE A 326 -9.44 1.72 17.95
CA ILE A 326 -8.74 0.49 17.50
C ILE A 326 -7.30 0.49 18.03
N MET A 327 -6.61 1.63 17.92
CA MET A 327 -5.24 1.78 18.43
C MET A 327 -5.18 1.58 19.94
N PHE A 328 -6.14 2.12 20.68
CA PHE A 328 -6.25 1.93 22.12
C PHE A 328 -6.41 0.45 22.49
N GLY A 329 -7.33 -0.26 21.80
CA GLY A 329 -7.50 -1.69 21.98
C GLY A 329 -6.20 -2.48 21.74
N ARG A 330 -5.45 -2.17 20.67
CA ARG A 330 -4.15 -2.81 20.38
C ARG A 330 -3.09 -2.57 21.44
N VAL A 331 -3.12 -1.41 22.10
CA VAL A 331 -2.13 -1.01 23.13
C VAL A 331 -2.48 -1.58 24.50
N VAL A 332 -3.76 -1.55 24.88
CA VAL A 332 -4.23 -1.95 26.21
C VAL A 332 -4.48 -3.45 26.31
N HIS A 333 -4.93 -4.06 25.23
CA HIS A 333 -5.28 -5.47 25.16
C HIS A 333 -4.55 -6.20 24.02
N PRO A 334 -3.21 -6.22 24.02
CA PRO A 334 -2.43 -6.80 22.92
C PRO A 334 -2.67 -8.31 22.73
N GLU A 335 -3.12 -9.00 23.77
CA GLU A 335 -3.42 -10.45 23.75
C GLU A 335 -4.83 -10.77 23.23
N GLU A 336 -5.70 -9.75 23.11
CA GLU A 336 -7.03 -9.91 22.55
C GLU A 336 -6.98 -9.78 21.03
N SER A 337 -7.95 -10.39 20.35
CA SER A 337 -8.03 -10.36 18.87
C SER A 337 -8.18 -8.97 18.25
N GLY A 338 -8.08 -7.90 19.06
CA GLY A 338 -8.22 -6.50 18.65
C GLY A 338 -9.67 -6.10 18.38
N SER A 339 -9.91 -4.78 18.36
CA SER A 339 -11.23 -4.24 18.02
C SER A 339 -11.47 -4.38 16.50
N PRO A 340 -12.69 -4.77 16.08
CA PRO A 340 -13.04 -4.81 14.67
C PRO A 340 -13.11 -3.41 14.07
N SER A 341 -12.90 -3.32 12.76
CA SER A 341 -13.15 -2.10 12.03
C SER A 341 -14.63 -1.77 11.99
N THR A 342 -14.95 -0.48 11.97
CA THR A 342 -16.32 0.03 11.92
C THR A 342 -16.47 1.09 10.83
N ARG A 343 -17.69 1.46 10.46
CA ARG A 343 -17.91 2.60 9.56
C ARG A 343 -17.27 3.89 10.10
N ALA A 344 -17.28 4.08 11.41
CA ALA A 344 -16.69 5.25 12.06
C ALA A 344 -15.16 5.21 12.02
N SER A 345 -14.53 4.02 12.16
CA SER A 345 -13.08 3.89 11.98
C SER A 345 -12.63 4.14 10.53
N ASP A 346 -13.43 3.72 9.54
CA ASP A 346 -13.17 4.05 8.12
C ASP A 346 -13.23 5.58 7.87
N VAL A 347 -14.13 6.30 8.53
CA VAL A 347 -14.22 7.77 8.41
C VAL A 347 -12.98 8.45 8.99
N TRP A 348 -12.41 7.95 10.09
CA TRP A 348 -11.13 8.42 10.60
C TRP A 348 -10.01 8.17 9.60
N SER A 349 -9.92 6.95 9.07
CA SER A 349 -8.92 6.57 8.05
C SER A 349 -9.06 7.41 6.79
N LEU A 350 -10.30 7.71 6.35
CA LEU A 350 -10.58 8.63 5.25
C LEU A 350 -10.04 10.04 5.52
N ALA A 351 -10.23 10.57 6.74
CA ALA A 351 -9.70 11.89 7.10
C ALA A 351 -8.18 11.95 7.02
N CYS A 352 -7.49 10.92 7.55
CA CYS A 352 -6.04 10.80 7.45
C CYS A 352 -5.58 10.70 6.00
N THR A 353 -6.30 9.93 5.16
CA THR A 353 -6.01 9.77 3.73
C THR A 353 -6.22 11.08 2.97
N ILE A 354 -7.31 11.81 3.20
CA ILE A 354 -7.54 13.12 2.58
C ILE A 354 -6.46 14.13 3.00
N TYR A 355 -6.08 14.13 4.29
CA TYR A 355 -4.99 14.99 4.76
C TYR A 355 -3.69 14.68 4.01
N GLU A 356 -3.30 13.42 3.89
CA GLU A 356 -2.10 12.98 3.18
C GLU A 356 -2.13 13.39 1.70
N ILE A 357 -3.24 13.18 1.03
CA ILE A 357 -3.44 13.53 -0.38
C ILE A 357 -3.27 15.05 -0.62
N VAL A 358 -3.83 15.86 0.27
CA VAL A 358 -3.83 17.33 0.07
C VAL A 358 -2.55 17.97 0.59
N CYS A 359 -2.05 17.52 1.74
CA CYS A 359 -0.90 18.10 2.42
C CYS A 359 0.44 17.46 2.01
N GLY A 360 0.43 16.28 1.37
CA GLY A 360 1.63 15.58 0.93
C GLY A 360 2.44 14.95 2.07
N ALA A 361 1.85 14.80 3.26
CA ALA A 361 2.46 14.19 4.43
C ALA A 361 1.38 13.53 5.28
N SER A 362 1.73 12.41 5.94
CA SER A 362 0.82 11.75 6.87
C SER A 362 0.52 12.64 8.07
N LEU A 363 -0.74 12.61 8.52
CA LEU A 363 -1.18 13.37 9.71
C LEU A 363 -0.50 12.84 10.98
N PHE A 364 -0.30 11.52 11.07
CA PHE A 364 0.36 10.82 12.15
C PHE A 364 1.59 10.08 11.64
N HIS A 365 2.76 10.26 12.31
CA HIS A 365 4.01 9.66 11.86
C HIS A 365 4.27 8.29 12.51
N PHE A 366 4.77 7.34 11.74
CA PHE A 366 5.10 5.97 12.16
C PHE A 366 6.23 5.87 13.20
N ALA A 367 7.11 6.85 13.27
CA ALA A 367 8.32 6.80 14.13
C ALA A 367 8.04 6.85 15.63
N SER A 368 6.78 6.98 16.02
CA SER A 368 6.39 7.05 17.42
C SER A 368 5.97 5.67 17.94
N PRO A 369 6.43 5.25 19.13
CA PRO A 369 5.83 4.12 19.84
C PRO A 369 4.31 4.27 19.92
N ASN A 370 3.56 3.18 19.97
CA ASN A 370 2.09 3.21 19.97
C ASN A 370 1.48 4.16 21.01
N ASN A 371 2.07 4.26 22.20
CA ASN A 371 1.61 5.21 23.23
C ASN A 371 1.79 6.68 22.80
N ASN A 372 2.89 7.01 22.11
CA ASN A 372 3.08 8.37 21.58
C ASN A 372 2.05 8.70 20.50
N LEU A 373 1.65 7.69 19.72
CA LEU A 373 0.62 7.86 18.70
C LEU A 373 -0.74 8.18 19.31
N LEU A 374 -1.15 7.47 20.38
CA LEU A 374 -2.36 7.81 21.16
C LEU A 374 -2.30 9.24 21.72
N GLY A 375 -1.12 9.64 22.25
CA GLY A 375 -0.90 11.00 22.71
C GLY A 375 -1.11 12.03 21.61
N ASN A 376 -0.54 11.80 20.44
CA ASN A 376 -0.69 12.69 19.28
C ASN A 376 -2.16 12.78 18.80
N MET A 377 -2.88 11.66 18.80
CA MET A 377 -4.29 11.63 18.45
C MET A 377 -5.12 12.46 19.43
N ALA A 378 -4.93 12.26 20.73
CA ALA A 378 -5.62 13.01 21.76
C ALA A 378 -5.27 14.52 21.72
N THR A 379 -4.02 14.88 21.45
CA THR A 379 -3.58 16.27 21.28
C THR A 379 -4.29 16.96 20.11
N ILE A 380 -4.39 16.29 18.96
CA ILE A 380 -5.09 16.83 17.77
C ILE A 380 -6.60 16.96 18.00
N CYS A 381 -7.19 16.03 18.78
CA CYS A 381 -8.61 16.07 19.13
C CYS A 381 -8.91 17.04 20.28
N GLY A 382 -7.93 17.32 21.15
CA GLY A 382 -8.08 18.19 22.31
C GLY A 382 -8.83 17.54 23.49
N GLU A 383 -8.96 16.22 23.48
CA GLU A 383 -9.70 15.48 24.52
C GLU A 383 -9.15 14.06 24.69
N VAL A 384 -9.38 13.49 25.89
CA VAL A 384 -9.12 12.08 26.21
C VAL A 384 -10.46 11.47 26.64
N PRO A 385 -10.90 10.35 26.03
CA PRO A 385 -12.12 9.66 26.46
C PRO A 385 -12.08 9.24 27.94
N ASP A 386 -13.21 9.31 28.62
CA ASP A 386 -13.27 8.97 30.04
C ASP A 386 -12.85 7.52 30.31
N GLU A 387 -13.21 6.60 29.42
CA GLU A 387 -12.83 5.19 29.50
C GLU A 387 -11.30 4.96 29.36
N TRP A 388 -10.54 5.93 28.82
CA TRP A 388 -9.08 5.83 28.70
C TRP A 388 -8.34 6.44 29.88
N ARG A 389 -8.99 7.23 30.75
CA ARG A 389 -8.36 7.99 31.83
C ARG A 389 -7.50 7.13 32.75
N SER A 390 -8.02 5.98 33.19
CA SER A 390 -7.29 5.08 34.10
C SER A 390 -5.99 4.58 33.46
N TYR A 391 -6.03 4.18 32.19
CA TYR A 391 -4.84 3.79 31.44
C TYR A 391 -3.89 4.99 31.24
N TRP A 392 -4.44 6.14 30.84
CA TRP A 392 -3.72 7.38 30.56
C TRP A 392 -2.89 7.83 31.76
N GLU A 393 -3.51 7.89 32.93
CA GLU A 393 -2.86 8.28 34.19
C GLU A 393 -1.79 7.28 34.65
N SER A 394 -1.93 6.01 34.31
CA SER A 394 -0.95 4.96 34.60
C SER A 394 0.32 5.05 33.78
N GLN A 395 0.26 5.72 32.61
CA GLN A 395 1.38 5.83 31.67
C GLN A 395 2.13 7.16 31.89
N GLU A 396 3.37 7.09 32.36
CA GLU A 396 4.21 8.26 32.62
C GLU A 396 4.31 9.21 31.42
N ARG A 397 4.40 8.64 30.20
CA ARG A 397 4.53 9.43 28.97
C ARG A 397 3.24 10.10 28.50
N LEU A 398 2.06 9.59 28.89
CA LEU A 398 0.78 10.12 28.47
C LEU A 398 0.23 11.15 29.44
N ARG A 399 0.35 10.91 30.76
CA ARG A 399 -0.21 11.80 31.78
C ARG A 399 0.38 13.21 31.78
N ASP A 400 1.63 13.35 31.30
CA ASP A 400 2.35 14.64 31.26
C ASP A 400 2.10 15.42 29.95
N ILE A 401 1.32 14.87 29.02
CA ILE A 401 0.92 15.56 27.78
C ILE A 401 -0.22 16.53 28.11
N ASP A 402 -0.02 17.80 27.77
CA ASP A 402 -1.09 18.79 27.85
C ASP A 402 -2.10 18.57 26.72
N ILE A 403 -3.30 18.16 27.10
CA ILE A 403 -4.40 17.88 26.17
C ILE A 403 -5.57 18.79 26.53
N SER A 404 -5.77 19.80 25.70
CA SER A 404 -6.84 20.77 25.84
C SER A 404 -7.33 21.21 24.46
N PRO A 405 -8.54 21.76 24.34
CA PRO A 405 -9.03 22.36 23.11
C PRO A 405 -8.12 23.47 22.58
N GLU A 406 -7.46 24.22 23.47
CA GLU A 406 -6.53 25.30 23.15
C GLU A 406 -5.26 24.75 22.46
N VAL A 407 -4.71 23.64 22.97
CA VAL A 407 -3.55 22.94 22.38
C VAL A 407 -3.93 22.40 21.01
N ALA A 408 -5.09 21.75 20.89
CA ALA A 408 -5.57 21.25 19.59
C ALA A 408 -5.72 22.38 18.55
N GLU A 409 -6.26 23.54 18.97
CA GLU A 409 -6.40 24.68 18.07
C GLU A 409 -5.02 25.23 17.64
N ALA A 410 -4.07 25.30 18.55
CA ALA A 410 -2.69 25.71 18.24
C ALA A 410 -2.01 24.74 17.25
N GLU A 411 -2.22 23.43 17.41
CA GLU A 411 -1.73 22.40 16.50
C GLU A 411 -2.32 22.53 15.08
N TRP A 412 -3.61 22.71 14.97
CA TRP A 412 -4.26 22.93 13.66
C TRP A 412 -3.82 24.23 13.01
N LYS A 413 -3.67 25.30 13.80
CA LYS A 413 -3.15 26.59 13.32
C LYS A 413 -1.69 26.49 12.84
N SER A 414 -0.86 25.72 13.56
CA SER A 414 0.52 25.45 13.13
C SER A 414 0.56 24.76 11.75
N ARG A 415 -0.27 23.73 11.56
CA ARG A 415 -0.38 23.03 10.27
C ARG A 415 -0.88 23.95 9.16
N LEU A 416 -1.87 24.80 9.44
CA LEU A 416 -2.35 25.78 8.50
C LEU A 416 -1.22 26.71 8.03
N ASN A 417 -0.45 27.23 8.97
CA ASN A 417 0.67 28.14 8.66
C ASN A 417 1.78 27.47 7.82
N LEU A 418 1.97 26.16 7.97
CA LEU A 418 2.93 25.39 7.15
C LEU A 418 2.45 25.20 5.70
N MET A 419 1.13 25.14 5.49
CA MET A 419 0.54 24.86 4.18
C MET A 419 0.27 26.14 3.36
N VAL A 420 0.17 27.29 4.02
CA VAL A 420 -0.20 28.55 3.38
C VAL A 420 0.98 29.52 3.41
N GLY A 421 1.45 29.95 2.22
CA GLY A 421 2.48 30.97 2.05
C GLY A 421 2.01 32.09 1.12
N PRO A 422 2.75 33.21 1.02
CA PRO A 422 2.41 34.29 0.11
C PRO A 422 2.35 33.79 -1.35
N GLY A 423 1.17 33.87 -1.96
CA GLY A 423 0.95 33.36 -3.33
C GLY A 423 0.83 31.86 -3.45
N SER A 424 0.74 31.12 -2.33
CA SER A 424 0.53 29.67 -2.38
C SER A 424 -0.90 29.32 -2.82
N MET A 425 -0.99 28.22 -3.53
CA MET A 425 -2.24 27.51 -3.75
C MET A 425 -2.11 26.19 -2.98
N PRO A 426 -2.94 25.85 -2.02
CA PRO A 426 -4.30 26.34 -1.70
C PRO A 426 -4.33 27.69 -0.96
N THR A 427 -5.48 28.37 -1.00
CA THR A 427 -5.70 29.61 -0.24
C THR A 427 -5.93 29.28 1.24
N GLU A 428 -5.75 30.29 2.12
CA GLU A 428 -5.97 30.09 3.55
C GLU A 428 -7.41 29.68 3.88
N ASP A 429 -8.40 30.28 3.24
CA ASP A 429 -9.81 29.97 3.48
C ASP A 429 -10.17 28.54 3.10
N ASP A 430 -9.62 28.06 2.03
CA ASP A 430 -9.76 26.71 1.54
C ASP A 430 -9.15 25.66 2.48
N MET A 431 -7.95 25.97 3.03
CA MET A 431 -7.34 25.09 4.02
C MET A 431 -8.11 25.12 5.35
N LYS A 432 -8.67 26.25 5.74
CA LYS A 432 -9.56 26.36 6.91
C LYS A 432 -10.80 25.50 6.73
N GLU A 433 -11.42 25.56 5.55
CA GLU A 433 -12.61 24.75 5.25
C GLU A 433 -12.29 23.25 5.22
N LEU A 434 -11.16 22.85 4.60
CA LEU A 434 -10.67 21.48 4.66
C LEU A 434 -10.46 21.03 6.11
N PHE A 435 -9.73 21.81 6.90
CA PHE A 435 -9.41 21.44 8.28
C PHE A 435 -10.66 21.38 9.16
N ALA A 436 -11.66 22.22 8.93
CA ALA A 436 -12.95 22.13 9.61
C ALA A 436 -13.65 20.79 9.31
N MET A 437 -13.65 20.36 8.04
CA MET A 437 -14.16 19.04 7.64
C MET A 437 -13.37 17.91 8.32
N LEU A 438 -12.05 17.92 8.21
CA LEU A 438 -11.19 16.87 8.77
C LEU A 438 -11.36 16.76 10.29
N ARG A 439 -11.44 17.88 11.02
CA ARG A 439 -11.67 17.89 12.47
C ARG A 439 -12.99 17.24 12.86
N SER A 440 -14.03 17.40 12.07
CA SER A 440 -15.32 16.72 12.34
C SER A 440 -15.21 15.19 12.18
N MET A 441 -14.40 14.73 11.22
CA MET A 441 -14.15 13.32 10.96
C MET A 441 -13.18 12.70 11.97
N LEU A 442 -12.31 13.51 12.55
CA LEU A 442 -11.28 13.12 13.53
C LEU A 442 -11.76 13.32 14.98
N ALA A 443 -13.06 13.24 15.24
CA ALA A 443 -13.56 13.17 16.62
C ALA A 443 -13.02 11.90 17.29
N ILE A 444 -12.45 12.01 18.52
CA ILE A 444 -11.89 10.86 19.22
C ILE A 444 -12.98 9.84 19.56
N ASP A 445 -14.15 10.32 19.95
CA ASP A 445 -15.36 9.50 20.11
C ASP A 445 -15.92 9.12 18.72
N PRO A 446 -15.92 7.83 18.35
CA PRO A 446 -16.44 7.37 17.05
C PRO A 446 -17.92 7.72 16.82
N ALA A 447 -18.74 7.85 17.89
CA ALA A 447 -20.15 8.19 17.78
C ALA A 447 -20.38 9.65 17.33
N ARG A 448 -19.37 10.51 17.45
CA ARG A 448 -19.44 11.93 17.05
C ARG A 448 -18.99 12.17 15.61
N ARG A 449 -18.43 11.14 14.94
CA ARG A 449 -17.98 11.26 13.55
C ARG A 449 -19.17 11.25 12.60
N PRO A 450 -19.18 12.12 11.57
CA PRO A 450 -20.20 12.06 10.52
C PRO A 450 -20.10 10.76 9.73
N SER A 451 -21.16 10.33 9.10
CA SER A 451 -21.11 9.26 8.10
C SER A 451 -20.34 9.71 6.85
N ALA A 452 -19.77 8.78 6.09
CA ALA A 452 -19.14 9.08 4.82
C ALA A 452 -20.10 9.78 3.83
N ALA A 453 -21.40 9.46 3.88
CA ALA A 453 -22.43 10.10 3.06
C ALA A 453 -22.70 11.56 3.46
N GLU A 454 -22.53 11.92 4.73
CA GLU A 454 -22.61 13.31 5.20
C GLU A 454 -21.34 14.07 4.81
N VAL A 455 -20.15 13.46 4.98
CA VAL A 455 -18.89 14.05 4.53
C VAL A 455 -18.90 14.36 3.04
N ALA A 456 -19.46 13.47 2.19
CA ALA A 456 -19.53 13.67 0.74
C ALA A 456 -20.32 14.92 0.32
N LYS A 457 -21.13 15.49 1.21
CA LYS A 457 -21.91 16.71 0.99
C LYS A 457 -21.23 17.98 1.51
N HIS A 458 -20.02 17.85 2.06
CA HIS A 458 -19.34 19.01 2.63
C HIS A 458 -18.97 20.02 1.54
N PRO A 459 -19.18 21.34 1.78
CA PRO A 459 -18.93 22.41 0.79
C PRO A 459 -17.51 22.40 0.21
N TRP A 460 -16.53 21.96 0.98
CA TRP A 460 -15.14 21.88 0.51
C TRP A 460 -14.99 21.09 -0.80
N PHE A 461 -15.89 20.18 -1.13
CA PHE A 461 -15.85 19.40 -2.37
C PHE A 461 -16.44 20.15 -3.58
N GLU A 462 -17.09 21.29 -3.37
CA GLU A 462 -17.63 22.14 -4.42
C GLU A 462 -16.56 23.14 -4.93
#